data_b12781ff628b66c54f9da21aa14e3478
#
_entry.id   b12781ff628b66c54f9da21aa14e3478
#
_cell.length_a   1.000
_cell.length_b   1.000
_cell.length_c   1.000
_cell.angle_alpha   90.00
_cell.angle_beta   90.00
_cell.angle_gamma   90.00
#
_symmetry.space_group_name_H-M   'P 1'
#
loop_
_entity.id
_entity.type
_entity.pdbx_description
1 polymer ?
#
loop_
_entity_poly.entity_id
_entity_poly.type
_entity_poly.pdbx_seq_one_letter_code
_entity_poly.pdbx_strand_id
1 'polypeptide(L)'
;MRYFPIYIDTKDQKLVVAGAGECAVAKLRLLLKTEANIAVFGSDPQPEVLKWQQEGVLHFEPREISAEDVIGARLLYAANDDEDLDRAAAKLAREYGVQTLIVDNLEDSDFITPAIVDRAPVTVAIGTEGAAPVLARKIKSDIEEMLPASLGILARVGKAFRPMVNRLPFGAARREFWARYYFDHGPVAVSEGEWALDHVLNSLLSEMENETPSKGHVSFVGAGPGDPELLTLKARKRLHKADVVIYDRLVSTEILELARREATLIEVGKTPFGPSWKQEEINALLVNHGKTSDVIRLKSGDCSIFGRLDEETEVLDLAGIEYDIIPGITSALSAAAELKVSLTRRGRNRTLRVITGYDAKGFADHDWRTLAAPGEIAAIYMGKASANFMRGRLLMHGAHPETPISVVENASRPDQRIIPTTLLHLQDALVDVEGPAVLMFGLAPHSATFKTVKEAL
;
A
#
# COMPACT_ATOMS: atom_id res chain seq x y z
N MET A 1 -14.88 -8.32 -0.84
CA MET A 1 -14.55 -9.77 -0.75
C MET A 1 -15.66 -10.50 0.02
N ARG A 2 -16.04 -11.67 -0.42
CA ARG A 2 -17.02 -12.51 0.28
C ARG A 2 -16.38 -13.27 1.46
N TYR A 3 -15.15 -13.74 1.30
CA TYR A 3 -14.42 -14.49 2.32
C TYR A 3 -13.32 -13.65 2.94
N PHE A 4 -13.33 -13.53 4.26
CA PHE A 4 -12.30 -12.81 5.00
C PHE A 4 -11.15 -13.75 5.37
N PRO A 5 -9.89 -13.48 4.93
CA PRO A 5 -8.76 -14.35 5.21
C PRO A 5 -8.32 -14.25 6.67
N ILE A 6 -8.33 -15.36 7.38
CA ILE A 6 -7.84 -15.48 8.75
C ILE A 6 -7.02 -16.77 8.91
N TYR A 7 -6.14 -16.80 9.92
CA TYR A 7 -5.48 -18.00 10.40
C TYR A 7 -6.18 -18.47 11.67
N ILE A 8 -6.55 -19.76 11.72
CA ILE A 8 -7.21 -20.37 12.86
C ILE A 8 -6.15 -21.17 13.63
N ASP A 9 -6.10 -20.98 14.95
CA ASP A 9 -5.31 -21.82 15.82
C ASP A 9 -5.95 -23.21 15.90
N THR A 10 -5.21 -24.22 15.44
CA THR A 10 -5.65 -25.61 15.37
C THR A 10 -5.02 -26.49 16.46
N LYS A 11 -4.13 -25.92 17.28
CA LYS A 11 -3.44 -26.70 18.30
C LYS A 11 -4.42 -27.33 19.29
N ASP A 12 -4.32 -28.64 19.43
CA ASP A 12 -5.19 -29.45 20.27
C ASP A 12 -6.71 -29.37 19.95
N GLN A 13 -7.08 -28.75 18.80
CA GLN A 13 -8.47 -28.63 18.36
C GLN A 13 -8.91 -29.87 17.62
N LYS A 14 -10.18 -30.26 17.78
CA LYS A 14 -10.80 -31.36 17.03
C LYS A 14 -11.20 -30.87 15.65
N LEU A 15 -10.68 -31.52 14.60
CA LEU A 15 -11.13 -31.35 13.22
C LEU A 15 -11.77 -32.65 12.75
N VAL A 16 -12.95 -32.55 12.12
CA VAL A 16 -13.70 -33.70 11.64
C VAL A 16 -13.68 -33.72 10.12
N VAL A 17 -13.44 -34.90 9.56
CA VAL A 17 -13.58 -35.18 8.12
C VAL A 17 -14.62 -36.26 7.92
N ALA A 18 -15.70 -35.91 7.27
CA ALA A 18 -16.74 -36.85 6.82
C ALA A 18 -16.41 -37.29 5.39
N GLY A 19 -16.03 -38.54 5.25
CA GLY A 19 -15.47 -39.17 4.05
C GLY A 19 -14.07 -39.71 4.29
N ALA A 20 -13.74 -40.81 3.61
CA ALA A 20 -12.43 -41.45 3.69
C ALA A 20 -11.87 -41.81 2.29
N GLY A 21 -12.54 -41.36 1.22
CA GLY A 21 -12.19 -41.55 -0.19
C GLY A 21 -11.08 -40.61 -0.69
N GLU A 22 -10.93 -40.45 -2.01
CA GLU A 22 -9.90 -39.66 -2.64
C GLU A 22 -10.01 -38.15 -2.28
N CYS A 23 -11.25 -37.62 -2.25
CA CYS A 23 -11.50 -36.24 -1.85
C CYS A 23 -11.04 -35.95 -0.42
N ALA A 24 -11.32 -36.86 0.50
CA ALA A 24 -10.88 -36.78 1.89
C ALA A 24 -9.36 -36.83 2.01
N VAL A 25 -8.67 -37.76 1.31
CA VAL A 25 -7.21 -37.89 1.29
C VAL A 25 -6.55 -36.58 0.85
N ALA A 26 -7.08 -35.92 -0.18
CA ALA A 26 -6.56 -34.64 -0.65
C ALA A 26 -6.62 -33.55 0.43
N LYS A 27 -7.66 -33.50 1.25
CA LYS A 27 -7.79 -32.56 2.37
C LYS A 27 -6.95 -32.98 3.56
N LEU A 28 -6.91 -34.28 3.88
CA LEU A 28 -6.10 -34.81 4.98
C LEU A 28 -4.63 -34.52 4.83
N ARG A 29 -4.07 -34.57 3.62
CA ARG A 29 -2.65 -34.19 3.35
C ARG A 29 -2.32 -32.77 3.79
N LEU A 30 -3.29 -31.84 3.81
CA LEU A 30 -3.10 -30.49 4.33
C LEU A 30 -3.32 -30.43 5.83
N LEU A 31 -4.39 -31.08 6.34
CA LEU A 31 -4.76 -31.05 7.74
C LEU A 31 -3.71 -31.72 8.64
N LEU A 32 -3.10 -32.82 8.17
CA LEU A 32 -2.04 -33.53 8.87
C LEU A 32 -0.74 -32.73 9.06
N LYS A 33 -0.63 -31.53 8.43
CA LYS A 33 0.45 -30.59 8.69
C LYS A 33 0.18 -29.67 9.88
N THR A 34 -1.01 -29.73 10.45
CA THR A 34 -1.43 -28.95 11.59
C THR A 34 -1.22 -29.70 12.91
N GLU A 35 -1.32 -28.99 14.03
CA GLU A 35 -1.27 -29.59 15.38
C GLU A 35 -2.69 -30.00 15.89
N ALA A 36 -3.63 -30.25 14.98
CA ALA A 36 -5.01 -30.61 15.30
C ALA A 36 -5.18 -32.10 15.59
N ASN A 37 -6.19 -32.43 16.38
CA ASN A 37 -6.69 -33.80 16.56
C ASN A 37 -7.68 -34.10 15.43
N ILE A 38 -7.31 -34.92 14.45
CA ILE A 38 -8.10 -35.21 13.26
C ILE A 38 -8.88 -36.50 13.47
N ALA A 39 -10.22 -36.41 13.32
CA ALA A 39 -11.12 -37.54 13.33
C ALA A 39 -11.78 -37.71 11.95
N VAL A 40 -11.68 -38.89 11.39
CA VAL A 40 -12.16 -39.25 10.04
C VAL A 40 -13.26 -40.33 10.15
N PHE A 41 -14.33 -40.13 9.41
CA PHE A 41 -15.49 -41.04 9.39
C PHE A 41 -15.87 -41.33 7.94
N GLY A 42 -16.07 -42.60 7.58
CA GLY A 42 -16.48 -42.99 6.21
C GLY A 42 -16.42 -44.50 6.00
N SER A 43 -17.22 -45.04 5.05
CA SER A 43 -17.37 -46.50 4.83
C SER A 43 -16.20 -47.11 4.06
N ASP A 44 -15.67 -46.42 3.05
CA ASP A 44 -14.67 -46.95 2.10
C ASP A 44 -13.33 -46.22 2.18
N PRO A 45 -12.48 -46.55 3.17
CA PRO A 45 -11.22 -45.79 3.37
C PRO A 45 -10.18 -46.12 2.31
N GLN A 46 -9.56 -45.09 1.78
CA GLN A 46 -8.31 -45.24 1.01
C GLN A 46 -7.18 -45.83 1.85
N PRO A 47 -6.25 -46.59 1.26
CA PRO A 47 -5.11 -47.18 1.97
C PRO A 47 -4.31 -46.19 2.82
N GLU A 48 -4.19 -44.94 2.34
CA GLU A 48 -3.50 -43.87 3.06
C GLU A 48 -4.17 -43.53 4.41
N VAL A 49 -5.50 -43.54 4.47
CA VAL A 49 -6.23 -43.26 5.71
C VAL A 49 -5.94 -44.33 6.76
N LEU A 50 -5.96 -45.60 6.34
CA LEU A 50 -5.61 -46.71 7.22
C LEU A 50 -4.18 -46.69 7.69
N LYS A 51 -3.25 -46.28 6.81
CA LYS A 51 -1.85 -46.09 7.15
C LYS A 51 -1.69 -45.01 8.20
N TRP A 52 -2.30 -43.83 8.00
CA TRP A 52 -2.21 -42.70 8.96
C TRP A 52 -2.85 -43.05 10.32
N GLN A 53 -3.89 -43.85 10.34
CA GLN A 53 -4.45 -44.39 11.57
C GLN A 53 -3.43 -45.31 12.29
N GLN A 54 -2.76 -46.21 11.56
CA GLN A 54 -1.73 -47.09 12.13
C GLN A 54 -0.54 -46.30 12.67
N GLU A 55 -0.19 -45.20 12.02
CA GLU A 55 0.86 -44.28 12.45
C GLU A 55 0.42 -43.40 13.65
N GLY A 56 -0.88 -43.44 14.03
CA GLY A 56 -1.43 -42.68 15.15
C GLY A 56 -1.56 -41.18 14.91
N VAL A 57 -1.50 -40.73 13.63
CA VAL A 57 -1.59 -39.30 13.29
C VAL A 57 -3.01 -38.82 13.04
N LEU A 58 -3.99 -39.72 12.94
CA LEU A 58 -5.41 -39.42 12.92
C LEU A 58 -6.17 -40.56 13.58
N HIS A 59 -7.46 -40.32 13.95
CA HIS A 59 -8.40 -41.29 14.38
C HIS A 59 -9.41 -41.56 13.24
N PHE A 60 -9.63 -42.86 12.88
CA PHE A 60 -10.56 -43.25 11.83
C PHE A 60 -11.58 -44.22 12.34
N GLU A 61 -12.88 -44.04 11.98
CA GLU A 61 -13.97 -44.94 12.23
C GLU A 61 -14.73 -45.27 10.92
N PRO A 62 -14.96 -46.58 10.59
CA PRO A 62 -15.60 -46.99 9.34
C PRO A 62 -17.13 -46.88 9.44
N ARG A 63 -17.66 -45.70 9.67
CA ARG A 63 -19.07 -45.35 9.73
C ARG A 63 -19.32 -43.91 9.36
N GLU A 64 -20.56 -43.55 9.10
CA GLU A 64 -20.97 -42.17 8.95
C GLU A 64 -20.83 -41.41 10.28
N ILE A 65 -20.75 -40.08 10.19
CA ILE A 65 -20.67 -39.20 11.37
C ILE A 65 -22.01 -39.19 12.12
N SER A 66 -21.93 -38.99 13.41
CA SER A 66 -23.04 -38.79 14.33
C SER A 66 -22.94 -37.42 15.05
N ALA A 67 -23.99 -37.07 15.80
CA ALA A 67 -24.01 -35.86 16.59
C ALA A 67 -22.85 -35.78 17.60
N GLU A 68 -22.48 -36.91 18.20
CA GLU A 68 -21.37 -36.98 19.18
C GLU A 68 -20.01 -36.66 18.56
N ASP A 69 -19.85 -36.97 17.27
CA ASP A 69 -18.61 -36.76 16.54
C ASP A 69 -18.36 -35.29 16.20
N VAL A 70 -19.41 -34.50 16.03
CA VAL A 70 -19.31 -33.07 15.71
C VAL A 70 -19.28 -32.17 16.95
N ILE A 71 -19.74 -32.68 18.10
CA ILE A 71 -19.67 -31.92 19.37
C ILE A 71 -18.22 -31.55 19.70
N GLY A 72 -17.98 -30.24 19.89
CA GLY A 72 -16.67 -29.70 20.22
C GLY A 72 -15.66 -29.64 19.04
N ALA A 73 -16.10 -30.01 17.82
CA ALA A 73 -15.28 -29.83 16.64
C ALA A 73 -15.13 -28.35 16.29
N ARG A 74 -13.95 -27.98 15.83
CA ARG A 74 -13.65 -26.60 15.38
C ARG A 74 -14.08 -26.39 13.93
N LEU A 75 -13.80 -27.37 13.06
CA LEU A 75 -14.14 -27.37 11.65
C LEU A 75 -14.59 -28.76 11.24
N LEU A 76 -15.48 -28.83 10.23
CA LEU A 76 -15.84 -30.04 9.53
C LEU A 76 -15.54 -29.90 8.04
N TYR A 77 -14.95 -30.95 7.47
CA TYR A 77 -14.78 -31.14 6.03
C TYR A 77 -15.68 -32.26 5.55
N ALA A 78 -16.68 -31.96 4.75
CA ALA A 78 -17.54 -32.94 4.09
C ALA A 78 -16.90 -33.33 2.75
N ALA A 79 -16.45 -34.58 2.65
CA ALA A 79 -15.62 -35.11 1.57
C ALA A 79 -15.92 -36.59 1.31
N ASN A 80 -17.24 -36.93 1.20
CA ASN A 80 -17.73 -38.32 1.02
C ASN A 80 -17.71 -38.79 -0.43
N ASP A 81 -17.39 -37.96 -1.41
CA ASP A 81 -17.58 -38.21 -2.84
C ASP A 81 -19.11 -38.47 -3.20
N ASP A 82 -20.03 -38.07 -2.32
CA ASP A 82 -21.46 -38.14 -2.45
C ASP A 82 -22.13 -36.88 -1.91
N GLU A 83 -22.83 -36.15 -2.78
CA GLU A 83 -23.40 -34.84 -2.45
C GLU A 83 -24.47 -34.89 -1.34
N ASP A 84 -25.25 -35.97 -1.25
CA ASP A 84 -26.31 -36.08 -0.26
C ASP A 84 -25.74 -36.39 1.12
N LEU A 85 -24.70 -37.21 1.20
CA LEU A 85 -23.96 -37.47 2.43
C LEU A 85 -23.24 -36.22 2.89
N ASP A 86 -22.64 -35.45 1.96
CA ASP A 86 -21.95 -34.20 2.29
C ASP A 86 -22.90 -33.12 2.80
N ARG A 87 -24.08 -32.99 2.21
CA ARG A 87 -25.14 -32.09 2.71
C ARG A 87 -25.64 -32.50 4.07
N ALA A 88 -25.83 -33.81 4.29
CA ALA A 88 -26.27 -34.33 5.59
C ALA A 88 -25.25 -34.08 6.68
N ALA A 89 -23.94 -34.31 6.40
CA ALA A 89 -22.83 -34.04 7.29
C ALA A 89 -22.75 -32.57 7.63
N ALA A 90 -22.86 -31.70 6.62
CA ALA A 90 -22.82 -30.25 6.80
C ALA A 90 -23.99 -29.73 7.62
N LYS A 91 -25.20 -30.22 7.36
CA LYS A 91 -26.40 -29.88 8.14
C LYS A 91 -26.21 -30.25 9.61
N LEU A 92 -25.78 -31.48 9.86
CA LEU A 92 -25.53 -31.97 11.22
C LEU A 92 -24.52 -31.07 11.95
N ALA A 93 -23.37 -30.75 11.32
CA ALA A 93 -22.35 -29.94 11.93
C ALA A 93 -22.85 -28.53 12.27
N ARG A 94 -23.63 -27.90 11.40
CA ARG A 94 -24.22 -26.56 11.62
C ARG A 94 -25.23 -26.54 12.76
N GLU A 95 -25.99 -27.60 12.99
CA GLU A 95 -26.90 -27.72 14.15
C GLU A 95 -26.14 -27.60 15.49
N TYR A 96 -24.85 -27.98 15.49
CA TYR A 96 -23.93 -27.83 16.63
C TYR A 96 -22.98 -26.64 16.53
N GLY A 97 -23.20 -25.72 15.59
CA GLY A 97 -22.42 -24.49 15.44
C GLY A 97 -21.00 -24.70 14.87
N VAL A 98 -20.75 -25.84 14.22
CA VAL A 98 -19.45 -26.15 13.59
C VAL A 98 -19.43 -25.63 12.17
N GLN A 99 -18.39 -24.83 11.84
CA GLN A 99 -18.17 -24.33 10.48
C GLN A 99 -17.78 -25.47 9.55
N THR A 100 -18.37 -25.49 8.36
CA THR A 100 -18.27 -26.62 7.44
C THR A 100 -17.78 -26.18 6.07
N LEU A 101 -16.85 -26.95 5.50
CA LEU A 101 -16.49 -26.91 4.09
C LEU A 101 -17.01 -28.17 3.41
N ILE A 102 -17.79 -28.00 2.34
CA ILE A 102 -18.21 -29.08 1.45
C ILE A 102 -17.27 -29.08 0.26
N VAL A 103 -16.62 -30.20 -0.01
CA VAL A 103 -15.67 -30.30 -1.14
C VAL A 103 -16.44 -30.09 -2.45
N ASP A 104 -15.83 -29.26 -3.33
CA ASP A 104 -16.38 -28.87 -4.63
C ASP A 104 -17.74 -28.12 -4.61
N ASN A 105 -18.23 -27.73 -3.42
CA ASN A 105 -19.44 -26.93 -3.26
C ASN A 105 -19.12 -25.65 -2.44
N LEU A 106 -18.86 -24.54 -3.14
CA LEU A 106 -18.55 -23.26 -2.52
C LEU A 106 -19.78 -22.52 -1.99
N GLU A 107 -20.95 -22.73 -2.60
CA GLU A 107 -22.18 -22.00 -2.23
C GLU A 107 -22.64 -22.37 -0.83
N ASP A 108 -22.57 -23.67 -0.52
CA ASP A 108 -22.99 -24.22 0.75
C ASP A 108 -21.86 -24.35 1.78
N SER A 109 -20.64 -23.81 1.49
CA SER A 109 -19.52 -23.84 2.40
C SER A 109 -19.43 -22.56 3.23
N ASP A 110 -19.17 -22.69 4.55
CA ASP A 110 -18.98 -21.57 5.46
C ASP A 110 -17.60 -20.94 5.33
N PHE A 111 -16.60 -21.70 4.86
CA PHE A 111 -15.24 -21.27 4.60
C PHE A 111 -14.63 -21.99 3.39
N ILE A 112 -13.48 -21.51 2.92
CA ILE A 112 -12.74 -22.12 1.81
C ILE A 112 -11.30 -22.44 2.24
N THR A 113 -10.73 -23.50 1.65
CA THR A 113 -9.30 -23.80 1.82
C THR A 113 -8.50 -23.15 0.69
N PRO A 114 -7.61 -22.20 0.99
CA PRO A 114 -6.80 -21.53 -0.02
C PRO A 114 -5.69 -22.45 -0.57
N ALA A 115 -5.04 -22.04 -1.67
CA ALA A 115 -3.77 -22.60 -2.05
C ALA A 115 -2.68 -22.10 -1.07
N ILE A 116 -1.83 -23.01 -0.59
CA ILE A 116 -0.88 -22.72 0.50
C ILE A 116 0.56 -22.88 0.01
N VAL A 117 1.40 -21.87 0.25
CA VAL A 117 2.85 -21.97 0.20
C VAL A 117 3.34 -22.13 1.62
N ASP A 118 3.90 -23.30 1.90
CA ASP A 118 4.33 -23.69 3.24
C ASP A 118 5.85 -23.56 3.39
N ARG A 119 6.27 -22.65 4.27
CA ARG A 119 7.65 -22.44 4.75
C ARG A 119 7.64 -22.33 6.27
N ALA A 120 6.91 -23.24 6.94
CA ALA A 120 6.62 -23.15 8.38
C ALA A 120 7.80 -22.63 9.22
N PRO A 121 7.57 -21.63 10.09
CA PRO A 121 6.30 -21.04 10.49
C PRO A 121 5.80 -19.91 9.55
N VAL A 122 6.43 -19.67 8.42
CA VAL A 122 5.95 -18.70 7.41
C VAL A 122 5.00 -19.41 6.46
N THR A 123 3.77 -18.92 6.34
CA THR A 123 2.76 -19.49 5.46
C THR A 123 2.13 -18.39 4.61
N VAL A 124 1.96 -18.64 3.31
CA VAL A 124 1.22 -17.74 2.40
C VAL A 124 -0.03 -18.47 1.92
N ALA A 125 -1.20 -17.86 2.15
CA ALA A 125 -2.49 -18.36 1.73
C ALA A 125 -3.01 -17.55 0.53
N ILE A 126 -3.44 -18.23 -0.55
CA ILE A 126 -3.85 -17.60 -1.80
C ILE A 126 -5.28 -18.03 -2.10
N GLY A 127 -6.22 -17.09 -1.98
CA GLY A 127 -7.65 -17.31 -2.26
C GLY A 127 -8.07 -16.60 -3.55
N THR A 128 -8.90 -17.29 -4.35
CA THR A 128 -9.54 -16.72 -5.56
C THR A 128 -11.06 -16.85 -5.50
N GLU A 129 -11.62 -17.07 -4.31
CA GLU A 129 -13.06 -17.29 -4.10
C GLU A 129 -13.66 -18.34 -5.05
N GLY A 130 -12.85 -19.33 -5.46
CA GLY A 130 -13.26 -20.36 -6.43
C GLY A 130 -13.28 -19.93 -7.89
N ALA A 131 -13.12 -18.64 -8.18
CA ALA A 131 -13.26 -18.11 -9.54
C ALA A 131 -12.13 -18.53 -10.49
N ALA A 132 -10.90 -18.78 -9.98
CA ALA A 132 -9.75 -19.00 -10.85
C ALA A 132 -8.70 -19.97 -10.25
N PRO A 133 -8.98 -21.29 -10.19
CA PRO A 133 -8.05 -22.28 -9.62
C PRO A 133 -6.69 -22.33 -10.32
N VAL A 134 -6.67 -22.13 -11.65
CA VAL A 134 -5.43 -22.11 -12.44
C VAL A 134 -4.56 -20.91 -12.07
N LEU A 135 -5.17 -19.73 -11.86
CA LEU A 135 -4.47 -18.53 -11.43
C LEU A 135 -3.89 -18.73 -10.02
N ALA A 136 -4.64 -19.30 -9.09
CA ALA A 136 -4.15 -19.61 -7.75
C ALA A 136 -2.92 -20.53 -7.78
N ARG A 137 -2.92 -21.56 -8.65
CA ARG A 137 -1.77 -22.46 -8.84
C ARG A 137 -0.54 -21.72 -9.40
N LYS A 138 -0.75 -20.84 -10.39
CA LYS A 138 0.35 -20.05 -10.98
C LYS A 138 0.97 -19.12 -9.93
N ILE A 139 0.14 -18.35 -9.20
CA ILE A 139 0.60 -17.46 -8.13
C ILE A 139 1.34 -18.27 -7.04
N LYS A 140 0.82 -19.45 -6.66
CA LYS A 140 1.48 -20.33 -5.70
C LYS A 140 2.89 -20.71 -6.19
N SER A 141 3.02 -21.17 -7.44
CA SER A 141 4.31 -21.55 -8.04
C SER A 141 5.30 -20.38 -8.03
N ASP A 142 4.86 -19.18 -8.39
CA ASP A 142 5.71 -17.98 -8.43
C ASP A 142 6.22 -17.61 -7.02
N ILE A 143 5.34 -17.71 -6.01
CA ILE A 143 5.71 -17.45 -4.63
C ILE A 143 6.62 -18.57 -4.08
N GLU A 144 6.40 -19.83 -4.44
CA GLU A 144 7.28 -20.94 -4.05
C GLU A 144 8.71 -20.78 -4.61
N GLU A 145 8.85 -20.27 -5.83
CA GLU A 145 10.14 -19.93 -6.43
C GLU A 145 10.81 -18.74 -5.74
N MET A 146 10.02 -17.70 -5.40
CA MET A 146 10.51 -16.50 -4.73
C MET A 146 10.94 -16.74 -3.28
N LEU A 147 10.28 -17.66 -2.55
CA LEU A 147 10.53 -17.91 -1.13
C LEU A 147 11.36 -19.17 -0.92
N PRO A 148 12.65 -19.05 -0.54
CA PRO A 148 13.51 -20.20 -0.32
C PRO A 148 13.04 -21.08 0.86
N ALA A 149 13.34 -22.38 0.81
CA ALA A 149 12.99 -23.30 1.90
C ALA A 149 13.63 -22.92 3.26
N SER A 150 14.80 -22.28 3.21
CA SER A 150 15.52 -21.78 4.38
C SER A 150 14.79 -20.68 5.17
N LEU A 151 13.79 -20.04 4.56
CA LEU A 151 13.01 -18.96 5.21
C LEU A 151 12.35 -19.45 6.51
N GLY A 152 11.84 -20.69 6.52
CA GLY A 152 11.25 -21.29 7.72
C GLY A 152 12.25 -21.48 8.85
N ILE A 153 13.48 -21.87 8.52
CA ILE A 153 14.59 -22.02 9.48
C ILE A 153 14.90 -20.66 10.10
N LEU A 154 15.11 -19.64 9.26
CA LEU A 154 15.36 -18.27 9.70
C LEU A 154 14.26 -17.75 10.65
N ALA A 155 13.00 -17.97 10.29
CA ALA A 155 11.86 -17.52 11.09
C ALA A 155 11.76 -18.27 12.43
N ARG A 156 12.05 -19.58 12.46
CA ARG A 156 12.02 -20.40 13.67
C ARG A 156 13.13 -19.97 14.65
N VAL A 157 14.36 -19.85 14.16
CA VAL A 157 15.50 -19.41 15.00
C VAL A 157 15.28 -17.97 15.50
N GLY A 158 14.85 -17.07 14.61
CA GLY A 158 14.52 -15.69 15.00
C GLY A 158 13.41 -15.61 16.04
N LYS A 159 12.37 -16.46 15.95
CA LYS A 159 11.31 -16.54 16.97
C LYS A 159 11.85 -16.94 18.33
N ALA A 160 12.74 -17.91 18.39
CA ALA A 160 13.37 -18.35 19.63
C ALA A 160 14.24 -17.24 20.26
N PHE A 161 14.91 -16.44 19.43
CA PHE A 161 15.80 -15.37 19.88
C PHE A 161 15.08 -14.08 20.30
N ARG A 162 13.78 -13.92 20.00
CA ARG A 162 12.99 -12.71 20.31
C ARG A 162 13.15 -12.15 21.73
N PRO A 163 13.15 -12.96 22.80
CA PRO A 163 13.30 -12.44 24.16
C PRO A 163 14.62 -11.68 24.37
N MET A 164 15.70 -12.10 23.71
CA MET A 164 17.01 -11.46 23.82
C MET A 164 17.04 -10.07 23.21
N VAL A 165 16.33 -9.87 22.09
CA VAL A 165 16.21 -8.58 21.38
C VAL A 165 15.45 -7.53 22.21
N ASN A 166 14.74 -7.93 23.25
CA ASN A 166 14.09 -6.99 24.17
C ASN A 166 15.07 -6.10 24.95
N ARG A 167 16.37 -6.41 24.94
CA ARG A 167 17.43 -5.54 25.46
C ARG A 167 17.59 -4.27 24.64
N LEU A 168 17.33 -4.32 23.33
CA LEU A 168 17.37 -3.14 22.47
C LEU A 168 16.16 -2.24 22.73
N PRO A 169 16.31 -0.91 22.56
CA PRO A 169 15.20 0.03 22.63
C PRO A 169 14.05 -0.38 21.71
N PHE A 170 12.82 -0.24 22.19
CA PHE A 170 11.64 -0.49 21.37
C PHE A 170 11.61 0.49 20.18
N GLY A 171 11.17 0.01 19.03
CA GLY A 171 11.02 0.84 17.82
C GLY A 171 12.10 0.57 16.76
N ALA A 172 12.81 1.60 16.30
CA ALA A 172 13.74 1.53 15.18
C ALA A 172 14.87 0.50 15.38
N ALA A 173 15.48 0.46 16.56
CA ALA A 173 16.60 -0.44 16.85
C ALA A 173 16.20 -1.92 16.69
N ARG A 174 15.07 -2.34 17.27
CA ARG A 174 14.60 -3.75 17.11
C ARG A 174 14.24 -4.09 15.69
N ARG A 175 13.71 -3.12 14.92
CA ARG A 175 13.39 -3.35 13.50
C ARG A 175 14.64 -3.49 12.66
N GLU A 176 15.62 -2.62 12.88
CA GLU A 176 16.92 -2.69 12.21
C GLU A 176 17.62 -4.02 12.48
N PHE A 177 17.61 -4.48 13.75
CA PHE A 177 18.13 -5.78 14.13
C PHE A 177 17.51 -6.90 13.29
N TRP A 178 16.16 -6.95 13.22
CA TRP A 178 15.46 -7.98 12.47
C TRP A 178 15.65 -7.84 10.97
N ALA A 179 15.76 -6.61 10.44
CA ALA A 179 16.05 -6.37 9.02
C ALA A 179 17.42 -6.91 8.64
N ARG A 180 18.47 -6.55 9.41
CA ARG A 180 19.83 -7.09 9.20
C ARG A 180 19.87 -8.61 9.32
N TYR A 181 19.13 -9.18 10.28
CA TYR A 181 19.06 -10.64 10.41
C TYR A 181 18.34 -11.31 9.22
N TYR A 182 17.10 -10.90 8.92
CA TYR A 182 16.29 -11.61 7.93
C TYR A 182 16.68 -11.34 6.48
N PHE A 183 17.26 -10.19 6.17
CA PHE A 183 17.50 -9.79 4.78
C PHE A 183 18.98 -9.70 4.40
N ASP A 184 19.90 -9.57 5.36
CA ASP A 184 21.31 -9.40 5.05
C ASP A 184 22.15 -10.61 5.53
N HIS A 185 22.25 -10.84 6.84
CA HIS A 185 23.20 -11.81 7.41
C HIS A 185 22.65 -13.23 7.49
N GLY A 186 21.39 -13.41 7.88
CA GLY A 186 20.77 -14.72 8.06
C GLY A 186 20.70 -15.56 6.78
N PRO A 187 20.29 -15.01 5.60
CA PRO A 187 20.30 -15.75 4.35
C PRO A 187 21.67 -16.30 3.95
N VAL A 188 22.75 -15.64 4.31
CA VAL A 188 24.12 -16.11 4.08
C VAL A 188 24.46 -17.21 5.08
N ALA A 189 24.23 -16.98 6.37
CA ALA A 189 24.62 -17.89 7.44
C ALA A 189 23.83 -19.21 7.45
N VAL A 190 22.58 -19.20 6.97
CA VAL A 190 21.73 -20.42 6.97
C VAL A 190 22.35 -21.56 6.14
N SER A 191 23.18 -21.27 5.16
CA SER A 191 23.89 -22.28 4.37
C SER A 191 24.96 -23.04 5.16
N GLU A 192 25.42 -22.45 6.28
CA GLU A 192 26.41 -23.07 7.19
C GLU A 192 25.76 -23.87 8.32
N GLY A 193 24.43 -23.77 8.47
CA GLY A 193 23.63 -24.47 9.48
C GLY A 193 23.02 -23.57 10.56
N GLU A 194 22.13 -24.14 11.38
CA GLU A 194 21.40 -23.36 12.43
C GLU A 194 22.36 -22.74 13.46
N TRP A 195 23.49 -23.36 13.76
CA TRP A 195 24.49 -22.81 14.69
C TRP A 195 25.08 -21.47 14.25
N ALA A 196 25.24 -21.29 12.93
CA ALA A 196 25.74 -20.03 12.39
C ALA A 196 24.73 -18.90 12.55
N LEU A 197 23.42 -19.21 12.51
CA LEU A 197 22.36 -18.25 12.76
C LEU A 197 22.38 -17.73 14.21
N ASP A 198 22.59 -18.61 15.19
CA ASP A 198 22.73 -18.21 16.60
C ASP A 198 23.93 -17.29 16.79
N HIS A 199 25.04 -17.60 16.14
CA HIS A 199 26.24 -16.75 16.18
C HIS A 199 25.95 -15.36 15.60
N VAL A 200 25.31 -15.29 14.42
CA VAL A 200 24.94 -14.04 13.76
C VAL A 200 24.00 -13.20 14.66
N LEU A 201 22.97 -13.82 15.25
CA LEU A 201 22.04 -13.13 16.13
C LEU A 201 22.73 -12.53 17.35
N ASN A 202 23.63 -13.28 17.99
CA ASN A 202 24.39 -12.78 19.16
C ASN A 202 25.36 -11.68 18.76
N SER A 203 26.06 -11.81 17.62
CA SER A 203 26.97 -10.78 17.13
C SER A 203 26.24 -9.48 16.82
N LEU A 204 25.13 -9.56 16.09
CA LEU A 204 24.28 -8.40 15.78
C LEU A 204 23.75 -7.73 17.03
N LEU A 205 23.30 -8.51 18.03
CA LEU A 205 22.79 -7.95 19.27
C LEU A 205 23.91 -7.20 20.02
N SER A 206 25.09 -7.81 20.15
CA SER A 206 26.24 -7.16 20.81
C SER A 206 26.71 -5.91 20.06
N GLU A 207 26.73 -5.95 18.73
CA GLU A 207 27.05 -4.77 17.91
C GLU A 207 26.08 -3.63 18.18
N MET A 208 24.78 -3.91 18.13
CA MET A 208 23.74 -2.88 18.29
C MET A 208 23.56 -2.40 19.74
N GLU A 209 23.90 -3.21 20.74
CA GLU A 209 23.96 -2.75 22.14
C GLU A 209 25.09 -1.73 22.37
N ASN A 210 26.16 -1.83 21.57
CA ASN A 210 27.30 -0.91 21.63
C ASN A 210 27.19 0.27 20.65
N GLU A 211 26.26 0.22 19.69
CA GLU A 211 25.98 1.34 18.81
C GLU A 211 25.33 2.49 19.60
N THR A 212 25.80 3.70 19.38
CA THR A 212 25.13 4.91 19.90
C THR A 212 23.73 4.95 19.28
N PRO A 213 22.65 5.25 20.05
CA PRO A 213 21.30 5.35 19.49
C PRO A 213 21.32 6.22 18.24
N SER A 214 20.75 5.71 17.14
CA SER A 214 20.71 6.48 15.90
C SER A 214 19.99 7.80 16.18
N LYS A 215 20.65 8.89 15.79
CA LYS A 215 20.00 10.21 15.77
C LYS A 215 18.77 10.08 14.88
N GLY A 216 17.69 10.71 15.29
CA GLY A 216 16.51 10.76 14.44
C GLY A 216 16.82 11.45 13.11
N HIS A 217 15.99 11.26 12.12
CA HIS A 217 16.18 11.79 10.76
C HIS A 217 14.84 12.23 10.18
N VAL A 218 14.85 13.29 9.39
CA VAL A 218 13.66 13.76 8.67
C VAL A 218 13.88 13.65 7.17
N SER A 219 12.97 12.97 6.46
CA SER A 219 12.95 12.96 5.01
C SER A 219 11.78 13.77 4.50
N PHE A 220 12.05 14.83 3.73
CA PHE A 220 11.04 15.51 2.95
C PHE A 220 10.76 14.71 1.69
N VAL A 221 9.54 14.22 1.54
CA VAL A 221 9.18 13.32 0.45
C VAL A 221 8.06 13.90 -0.38
N GLY A 222 8.31 14.08 -1.67
CA GLY A 222 7.27 14.42 -2.63
C GLY A 222 6.40 13.20 -2.93
N ALA A 223 5.12 13.30 -2.58
CA ALA A 223 4.12 12.25 -2.78
C ALA A 223 3.65 12.09 -4.23
N GLY A 224 4.08 12.98 -5.12
CA GLY A 224 3.52 13.02 -6.47
C GLY A 224 2.10 13.62 -6.51
N PRO A 225 1.44 13.59 -7.66
CA PRO A 225 0.16 14.27 -7.89
C PRO A 225 -1.05 13.51 -7.30
N GLY A 226 -0.93 12.20 -7.03
CA GLY A 226 -2.00 11.43 -6.41
C GLY A 226 -1.98 9.94 -6.74
N ASP A 227 -1.54 9.56 -7.93
CA ASP A 227 -1.37 8.15 -8.33
C ASP A 227 -0.16 7.53 -7.58
N PRO A 228 -0.33 6.42 -6.84
CA PRO A 228 0.77 5.72 -6.18
C PRO A 228 1.87 5.22 -7.12
N GLU A 229 1.56 4.93 -8.38
CA GLU A 229 2.55 4.48 -9.37
C GLU A 229 3.50 5.62 -9.81
N LEU A 230 3.10 6.87 -9.59
CA LEU A 230 3.93 8.05 -9.83
C LEU A 230 4.82 8.41 -8.64
N LEU A 231 4.81 7.61 -7.58
CA LEU A 231 5.74 7.76 -6.48
C LEU A 231 7.14 7.29 -6.92
N THR A 232 8.18 8.06 -6.58
CA THR A 232 9.55 7.61 -6.89
C THR A 232 9.91 6.36 -6.07
N LEU A 233 10.74 5.48 -6.62
CA LEU A 233 11.20 4.27 -5.91
C LEU A 233 11.87 4.61 -4.56
N LYS A 234 12.59 5.72 -4.48
CA LYS A 234 13.23 6.19 -3.25
C LYS A 234 12.18 6.62 -2.23
N ALA A 235 11.17 7.39 -2.66
CA ALA A 235 10.07 7.83 -1.82
C ALA A 235 9.29 6.62 -1.23
N ARG A 236 8.96 5.63 -2.06
CA ARG A 236 8.28 4.41 -1.62
C ARG A 236 9.08 3.64 -0.57
N LYS A 237 10.41 3.47 -0.79
CA LYS A 237 11.28 2.77 0.16
C LYS A 237 11.39 3.51 1.50
N ARG A 238 11.45 4.85 1.48
CA ARG A 238 11.49 5.66 2.70
C ARG A 238 10.17 5.59 3.45
N LEU A 239 9.05 5.73 2.75
CA LEU A 239 7.71 5.67 3.33
C LEU A 239 7.47 4.32 4.04
N HIS A 240 7.94 3.22 3.45
CA HIS A 240 7.86 1.89 4.07
C HIS A 240 8.69 1.75 5.36
N LYS A 241 9.74 2.56 5.55
CA LYS A 241 10.63 2.51 6.73
C LYS A 241 10.24 3.49 7.84
N ALA A 242 9.39 4.47 7.56
CA ALA A 242 9.07 5.56 8.47
C ALA A 242 8.48 5.10 9.81
N ASP A 243 8.86 5.79 10.88
CA ASP A 243 8.21 5.67 12.20
C ASP A 243 7.03 6.61 12.33
N VAL A 244 7.20 7.82 11.78
CA VAL A 244 6.20 8.88 11.80
C VAL A 244 6.08 9.46 10.40
N VAL A 245 4.86 9.61 9.91
CA VAL A 245 4.54 10.27 8.64
C VAL A 245 3.70 11.49 8.96
N ILE A 246 4.27 12.66 8.76
CA ILE A 246 3.58 13.95 8.88
C ILE A 246 3.20 14.38 7.48
N TYR A 247 1.90 14.45 7.17
CA TYR A 247 1.45 14.61 5.79
C TYR A 247 0.43 15.72 5.59
N ASP A 248 0.44 16.29 4.39
CA ASP A 248 -0.53 17.30 3.96
C ASP A 248 -1.85 16.64 3.52
N ARG A 249 -2.96 17.31 3.70
CA ARG A 249 -4.30 16.84 3.31
C ARG A 249 -4.42 16.41 1.84
N LEU A 250 -3.63 16.98 0.95
CA LEU A 250 -3.68 16.67 -0.49
C LEU A 250 -2.99 15.33 -0.84
N VAL A 251 -2.36 14.66 0.12
CA VAL A 251 -1.81 13.31 -0.10
C VAL A 251 -2.96 12.32 -0.18
N SER A 252 -2.97 11.46 -1.20
CA SER A 252 -4.03 10.47 -1.38
C SER A 252 -3.93 9.33 -0.36
N THR A 253 -5.07 8.72 -0.03
CA THR A 253 -5.15 7.60 0.92
C THR A 253 -4.33 6.41 0.45
N GLU A 254 -4.34 6.13 -0.85
CA GLU A 254 -3.62 5.02 -1.47
C GLU A 254 -2.09 5.16 -1.28
N ILE A 255 -1.57 6.39 -1.24
CA ILE A 255 -0.16 6.64 -0.93
C ILE A 255 0.12 6.44 0.56
N LEU A 256 -0.79 6.85 1.45
CA LEU A 256 -0.64 6.64 2.88
C LEU A 256 -0.66 5.14 3.26
N GLU A 257 -1.42 4.32 2.54
CA GLU A 257 -1.45 2.87 2.70
C GLU A 257 -0.12 2.17 2.37
N LEU A 258 0.80 2.84 1.66
CA LEU A 258 2.15 2.34 1.41
C LEU A 258 3.09 2.52 2.62
N ALA A 259 2.69 3.33 3.60
CA ALA A 259 3.40 3.40 4.88
C ALA A 259 3.24 2.09 5.66
N ARG A 260 4.19 1.83 6.56
CA ARG A 260 4.04 0.67 7.44
C ARG A 260 2.80 0.83 8.33
N ARG A 261 2.16 -0.31 8.64
CA ARG A 261 0.95 -0.36 9.48
C ARG A 261 1.15 0.25 10.88
N GLU A 262 2.36 0.13 11.41
CA GLU A 262 2.72 0.62 12.75
C GLU A 262 3.24 2.07 12.74
N ALA A 263 3.34 2.71 11.57
CA ALA A 263 3.75 4.10 11.49
C ALA A 263 2.67 5.03 12.08
N THR A 264 3.11 6.02 12.83
CA THR A 264 2.20 7.07 13.30
C THR A 264 1.92 8.05 12.16
N LEU A 265 0.66 8.14 11.75
CA LEU A 265 0.23 9.06 10.71
C LEU A 265 -0.32 10.33 11.34
N ILE A 266 0.22 11.51 11.00
CA ILE A 266 -0.18 12.82 11.52
C ILE A 266 -0.56 13.73 10.35
N GLU A 267 -1.86 14.03 10.21
CA GLU A 267 -2.34 14.99 9.22
C GLU A 267 -2.12 16.42 9.71
N VAL A 268 -1.44 17.24 8.89
CA VAL A 268 -1.18 18.67 9.20
C VAL A 268 -1.79 19.61 8.17
N GLY A 269 -2.78 19.16 7.45
CA GLY A 269 -3.49 19.93 6.42
C GLY A 269 -4.39 21.03 7.00
N LYS A 270 -4.72 22.01 6.15
CA LYS A 270 -5.76 23.01 6.46
C LYS A 270 -7.13 22.41 6.20
N THR A 271 -8.02 22.42 7.19
CA THR A 271 -9.40 22.00 7.02
C THR A 271 -10.26 23.22 6.69
N PRO A 272 -11.04 23.23 5.58
CA PRO A 272 -12.03 24.28 5.37
C PRO A 272 -12.99 24.30 6.57
N PHE A 273 -13.11 25.46 7.21
CA PHE A 273 -13.97 25.69 8.40
C PHE A 273 -13.60 24.89 9.66
N GLY A 274 -12.39 24.28 9.72
CA GLY A 274 -11.86 23.56 10.88
C GLY A 274 -10.56 24.15 11.40
N PRO A 275 -9.98 23.57 12.49
CA PRO A 275 -8.67 23.98 12.99
C PRO A 275 -7.62 23.79 11.90
N SER A 276 -6.88 24.87 11.63
CA SER A 276 -5.78 24.86 10.66
C SER A 276 -4.48 24.87 11.42
N TRP A 277 -3.61 23.90 11.16
CA TRP A 277 -2.26 23.86 11.69
C TRP A 277 -1.50 25.13 11.28
N LYS A 278 -0.89 25.79 12.26
CA LYS A 278 0.06 26.86 11.99
C LYS A 278 1.39 26.26 11.59
N GLN A 279 2.20 26.98 10.80
CA GLN A 279 3.49 26.48 10.37
C GLN A 279 4.43 26.22 11.56
N GLU A 280 4.35 27.03 12.59
CA GLU A 280 5.14 26.86 13.81
C GLU A 280 4.82 25.55 14.53
N GLU A 281 3.56 25.10 14.48
CA GLU A 281 3.11 23.83 15.08
C GLU A 281 3.65 22.65 14.28
N ILE A 282 3.62 22.75 12.94
CA ILE A 282 4.22 21.73 12.04
C ILE A 282 5.71 21.62 12.26
N ASN A 283 6.39 22.76 12.35
CA ASN A 283 7.82 22.85 12.62
C ASN A 283 8.17 22.21 13.97
N ALA A 284 7.36 22.47 14.99
CA ALA A 284 7.54 21.85 16.31
C ALA A 284 7.38 20.32 16.28
N LEU A 285 6.40 19.79 15.50
CA LEU A 285 6.25 18.35 15.32
C LEU A 285 7.46 17.72 14.64
N LEU A 286 7.99 18.36 13.57
CA LEU A 286 9.18 17.89 12.87
C LEU A 286 10.38 17.82 13.80
N VAL A 287 10.63 18.85 14.59
CA VAL A 287 11.74 18.90 15.55
C VAL A 287 11.56 17.86 16.67
N ASN A 288 10.34 17.73 17.23
CA ASN A 288 10.09 16.81 18.34
C ASN A 288 10.29 15.35 17.92
N HIS A 289 9.71 14.94 16.79
CA HIS A 289 9.85 13.57 16.31
C HIS A 289 11.21 13.31 15.65
N GLY A 290 11.76 14.30 14.93
CA GLY A 290 13.03 14.19 14.23
C GLY A 290 14.26 13.99 15.11
N LYS A 291 14.18 14.24 16.41
CA LYS A 291 15.26 13.97 17.37
C LYS A 291 15.53 12.49 17.61
N THR A 292 14.50 11.65 17.53
CA THR A 292 14.55 10.26 17.99
C THR A 292 13.97 9.24 17.03
N SER A 293 13.30 9.70 15.98
CA SER A 293 12.53 8.84 15.06
C SER A 293 12.91 9.10 13.60
N ASP A 294 12.65 8.11 12.76
CA ASP A 294 12.71 8.24 11.29
C ASP A 294 11.38 8.86 10.81
N VAL A 295 11.42 10.16 10.54
CA VAL A 295 10.23 10.96 10.19
C VAL A 295 10.17 11.19 8.70
N ILE A 296 8.99 11.02 8.13
CA ILE A 296 8.68 11.51 6.80
C ILE A 296 7.78 12.73 6.87
N ARG A 297 8.22 13.81 6.26
CA ARG A 297 7.37 14.94 5.90
C ARG A 297 6.87 14.73 4.47
N LEU A 298 5.64 14.24 4.33
CA LEU A 298 5.06 13.86 3.05
C LEU A 298 4.22 15.00 2.48
N LYS A 299 4.64 15.53 1.33
CA LYS A 299 4.04 16.71 0.68
C LYS A 299 3.49 16.33 -0.69
N SER A 300 2.29 16.79 -1.03
CA SER A 300 1.69 16.54 -2.35
C SER A 300 2.54 17.16 -3.46
N GLY A 301 2.66 16.47 -4.58
CA GLY A 301 3.51 16.88 -5.70
C GLY A 301 4.99 16.76 -5.37
N ASP A 302 5.70 17.86 -5.49
CA ASP A 302 7.12 18.02 -5.14
C ASP A 302 7.28 18.98 -3.97
N CYS A 303 8.19 18.67 -3.04
CA CYS A 303 8.41 19.45 -1.82
C CYS A 303 8.89 20.87 -2.11
N SER A 304 9.63 21.08 -3.20
CA SER A 304 10.23 22.38 -3.56
C SER A 304 9.29 23.31 -4.32
N ILE A 305 8.10 22.81 -4.76
CA ILE A 305 7.14 23.59 -5.53
C ILE A 305 5.99 24.05 -4.63
N PHE A 306 6.06 25.30 -4.18
CA PHE A 306 5.10 25.95 -3.27
C PHE A 306 4.80 25.16 -1.99
N GLY A 307 5.77 24.35 -1.54
CA GLY A 307 5.67 23.46 -0.40
C GLY A 307 6.16 24.04 0.93
N ARG A 308 6.59 25.30 1.00
CA ARG A 308 7.17 25.95 2.19
C ARG A 308 8.35 25.19 2.78
N LEU A 309 9.13 24.51 1.91
CA LEU A 309 10.23 23.63 2.30
C LEU A 309 11.27 24.36 3.15
N ASP A 310 11.65 25.58 2.74
CA ASP A 310 12.70 26.36 3.41
C ASP A 310 12.34 26.66 4.87
N GLU A 311 11.08 26.97 5.16
CA GLU A 311 10.61 27.24 6.53
C GLU A 311 10.67 26.00 7.43
N GLU A 312 10.54 24.79 6.86
CA GLU A 312 10.61 23.52 7.58
C GLU A 312 12.06 23.03 7.73
N THR A 313 12.93 23.24 6.73
CA THR A 313 14.36 22.87 6.80
C THR A 313 15.13 23.77 7.75
N GLU A 314 14.83 25.08 7.75
CA GLU A 314 15.52 26.06 8.62
C GLU A 314 15.40 25.70 10.11
N VAL A 315 14.25 25.22 10.57
CA VAL A 315 14.08 24.82 11.98
C VAL A 315 14.79 23.52 12.31
N LEU A 316 14.95 22.60 11.33
CA LEU A 316 15.75 21.39 11.51
C LEU A 316 17.25 21.71 11.59
N ASP A 317 17.73 22.60 10.75
CA ASP A 317 19.12 23.11 10.80
C ASP A 317 19.42 23.73 12.15
N LEU A 318 18.53 24.59 12.65
CA LEU A 318 18.66 25.20 13.99
C LEU A 318 18.64 24.17 15.12
N ALA A 319 17.92 23.08 14.95
CA ALA A 319 17.83 21.99 15.93
C ALA A 319 18.95 20.96 15.79
N GLY A 320 19.80 21.04 14.77
CA GLY A 320 20.87 20.09 14.47
C GLY A 320 20.36 18.70 14.08
N ILE A 321 19.18 18.63 13.44
CA ILE A 321 18.55 17.41 12.96
C ILE A 321 18.90 17.20 11.48
N GLU A 322 19.44 16.04 11.16
CA GLU A 322 19.77 15.66 9.79
C GLU A 322 18.50 15.40 8.97
N TYR A 323 18.51 15.84 7.71
CA TYR A 323 17.40 15.60 6.80
C TYR A 323 17.88 15.35 5.37
N ASP A 324 17.01 14.72 4.56
CA ASP A 324 17.16 14.62 3.12
C ASP A 324 15.86 15.02 2.40
N ILE A 325 16.00 15.38 1.12
CA ILE A 325 14.88 15.76 0.26
C ILE A 325 14.78 14.75 -0.87
N ILE A 326 13.62 14.17 -1.02
CA ILE A 326 13.28 13.20 -2.08
C ILE A 326 12.26 13.85 -3.01
N PRO A 327 12.66 14.18 -4.25
CA PRO A 327 11.76 14.85 -5.18
C PRO A 327 10.55 13.98 -5.54
N GLY A 328 9.46 14.64 -5.87
CA GLY A 328 8.24 14.04 -6.37
C GLY A 328 7.85 14.59 -7.75
N ILE A 329 6.88 13.95 -8.39
CA ILE A 329 6.32 14.47 -9.65
C ILE A 329 5.32 15.56 -9.30
N THR A 330 5.63 16.80 -9.72
CA THR A 330 4.73 17.92 -9.50
C THR A 330 3.50 17.85 -10.41
N SER A 331 2.35 18.36 -9.95
CA SER A 331 1.08 18.28 -10.67
C SER A 331 1.11 18.91 -12.07
N ALA A 332 1.98 19.89 -12.32
CA ALA A 332 2.16 20.48 -13.65
C ALA A 332 2.71 19.48 -14.68
N LEU A 333 3.64 18.59 -14.26
CA LEU A 333 4.18 17.55 -15.15
C LEU A 333 3.14 16.46 -15.41
N SER A 334 2.39 16.05 -14.38
CA SER A 334 1.29 15.10 -14.55
C SER A 334 0.21 15.67 -15.47
N ALA A 335 -0.21 16.93 -15.23
CA ALA A 335 -1.18 17.59 -16.10
C ALA A 335 -0.74 17.65 -17.56
N ALA A 336 0.54 17.96 -17.83
CA ALA A 336 1.07 17.98 -19.21
C ALA A 336 1.05 16.59 -19.86
N ALA A 337 1.34 15.52 -19.09
CA ALA A 337 1.25 14.15 -19.59
C ALA A 337 -0.20 13.78 -19.95
N GLU A 338 -1.17 14.10 -19.11
CA GLU A 338 -2.58 13.85 -19.32
C GLU A 338 -3.14 14.65 -20.52
N LEU A 339 -2.69 15.89 -20.68
CA LEU A 339 -3.01 16.70 -21.88
C LEU A 339 -2.32 16.18 -23.13
N LYS A 340 -1.33 15.29 -23.03
CA LYS A 340 -0.47 14.77 -24.11
C LYS A 340 0.25 15.90 -24.84
N VAL A 341 0.74 16.89 -24.10
CA VAL A 341 1.44 18.06 -24.65
C VAL A 341 2.81 18.24 -24.01
N SER A 342 3.75 18.75 -24.78
CA SER A 342 5.04 19.17 -24.25
C SER A 342 4.93 20.54 -23.58
N LEU A 343 5.49 20.72 -22.41
CA LEU A 343 5.64 22.02 -21.75
C LEU A 343 6.61 22.93 -22.50
N THR A 344 7.56 22.35 -23.24
CA THR A 344 8.52 23.06 -24.06
C THR A 344 8.45 22.53 -25.48
N ARG A 345 8.21 23.38 -26.47
CA ARG A 345 8.14 22.98 -27.88
C ARG A 345 8.98 23.92 -28.72
N ARG A 346 9.88 23.34 -29.55
CA ARG A 346 10.69 24.11 -30.48
C ARG A 346 9.77 24.96 -31.42
N GLY A 347 10.06 26.27 -31.50
CA GLY A 347 9.27 27.22 -32.31
C GLY A 347 8.05 27.80 -31.58
N ARG A 348 7.58 27.21 -30.47
CA ARG A 348 6.47 27.76 -29.69
C ARG A 348 6.96 28.62 -28.52
N ASN A 349 7.70 28.02 -27.59
CA ASN A 349 8.16 28.70 -26.38
C ASN A 349 9.57 28.31 -26.00
N ARG A 350 10.30 29.24 -25.37
CA ARG A 350 11.65 29.05 -24.82
C ARG A 350 11.65 29.00 -23.30
N THR A 351 10.53 29.34 -22.69
CA THR A 351 10.36 29.42 -21.23
C THR A 351 9.18 28.59 -20.78
N LEU A 352 9.24 28.09 -19.58
CA LEU A 352 8.13 27.55 -18.81
C LEU A 352 8.09 28.30 -17.49
N ARG A 353 6.95 28.88 -17.13
CA ARG A 353 6.75 29.52 -15.84
C ARG A 353 5.95 28.62 -14.93
N VAL A 354 6.42 28.47 -13.72
CA VAL A 354 5.69 27.82 -12.62
C VAL A 354 5.36 28.94 -11.63
N ILE A 355 4.09 29.28 -11.54
CA ILE A 355 3.64 30.44 -10.75
C ILE A 355 2.51 30.06 -9.81
N THR A 356 2.32 30.85 -8.77
CA THR A 356 1.20 30.71 -7.83
C THR A 356 0.17 31.78 -8.07
N GLY A 357 -1.10 31.43 -7.96
CA GLY A 357 -2.19 32.42 -8.00
C GLY A 357 -2.41 33.15 -6.65
N TYR A 358 -1.78 32.66 -5.58
CA TYR A 358 -1.96 33.19 -4.23
C TYR A 358 -0.64 33.18 -3.46
N ASP A 359 -0.33 34.24 -2.73
CA ASP A 359 0.81 34.36 -1.85
C ASP A 359 0.39 34.76 -0.42
N ALA A 360 1.36 35.08 0.43
CA ALA A 360 1.13 35.47 1.82
C ALA A 360 0.35 36.79 1.96
N LYS A 361 0.34 37.63 0.92
CA LYS A 361 -0.31 38.95 0.91
C LYS A 361 -1.69 38.94 0.21
N GLY A 362 -2.08 37.80 -0.38
CA GLY A 362 -3.33 37.63 -1.12
C GLY A 362 -3.08 37.16 -2.55
N PHE A 363 -3.73 37.79 -3.54
CA PHE A 363 -3.49 37.47 -4.93
C PHE A 363 -2.07 37.83 -5.34
N ALA A 364 -1.32 36.82 -5.84
CA ALA A 364 0.08 37.01 -6.22
C ALA A 364 0.20 37.97 -7.40
N ASP A 365 1.15 38.90 -7.31
CA ASP A 365 1.50 39.79 -8.42
C ASP A 365 2.64 39.18 -9.25
N HIS A 366 2.57 39.37 -10.58
CA HIS A 366 3.51 38.79 -11.52
C HIS A 366 3.90 39.82 -12.59
N ASP A 367 4.95 39.53 -13.37
CA ASP A 367 5.23 40.25 -14.61
C ASP A 367 4.16 39.91 -15.66
N TRP A 368 3.00 40.55 -15.51
CA TRP A 368 1.84 40.31 -16.38
C TRP A 368 2.10 40.64 -17.85
N ARG A 369 2.98 41.62 -18.11
CA ARG A 369 3.34 42.00 -19.49
C ARG A 369 4.04 40.85 -20.21
N THR A 370 5.02 40.25 -19.56
CA THR A 370 5.74 39.11 -20.12
C THR A 370 4.83 37.90 -20.23
N LEU A 371 4.01 37.63 -19.21
CA LEU A 371 3.11 36.45 -19.20
C LEU A 371 2.01 36.58 -20.29
N ALA A 372 1.57 37.79 -20.61
CA ALA A 372 0.58 38.07 -21.65
C ALA A 372 1.13 37.96 -23.08
N ALA A 373 2.45 37.85 -23.25
CA ALA A 373 3.05 37.80 -24.60
C ALA A 373 2.66 36.52 -25.36
N PRO A 374 2.55 36.58 -26.70
CA PRO A 374 2.23 35.43 -27.52
C PRO A 374 3.23 34.28 -27.32
N GLY A 375 2.72 33.05 -27.15
CA GLY A 375 3.53 31.85 -27.01
C GLY A 375 4.03 31.57 -25.58
N GLU A 376 3.77 32.44 -24.60
CA GLU A 376 4.11 32.17 -23.22
C GLU A 376 3.24 31.05 -22.64
N ILE A 377 3.87 30.25 -21.75
CA ILE A 377 3.25 29.12 -21.10
C ILE A 377 3.51 29.20 -19.61
N ALA A 378 2.46 28.95 -18.82
CA ALA A 378 2.58 28.85 -17.38
C ALA A 378 1.74 27.70 -16.80
N ALA A 379 2.32 27.02 -15.80
CA ALA A 379 1.58 26.17 -14.88
C ALA A 379 1.27 27.01 -13.63
N ILE A 380 -0.02 27.24 -13.37
CA ILE A 380 -0.50 28.12 -12.31
C ILE A 380 -1.08 27.27 -11.19
N TYR A 381 -0.42 27.29 -10.04
CA TYR A 381 -0.84 26.66 -8.81
C TYR A 381 -1.74 27.59 -7.99
N MET A 382 -2.63 27.04 -7.18
CA MET A 382 -3.55 27.82 -6.34
C MET A 382 -4.34 28.90 -7.13
N GLY A 383 -4.52 28.67 -8.45
CA GLY A 383 -5.11 29.62 -9.39
C GLY A 383 -6.62 29.71 -9.31
N LYS A 384 -7.33 28.74 -8.71
CA LYS A 384 -8.80 28.69 -8.69
C LYS A 384 -9.43 29.95 -8.08
N ALA A 385 -9.03 30.32 -6.87
CA ALA A 385 -9.57 31.49 -6.18
C ALA A 385 -9.13 32.82 -6.81
N SER A 386 -7.99 32.86 -7.49
CA SER A 386 -7.42 34.06 -8.13
C SER A 386 -7.74 34.17 -9.63
N ALA A 387 -8.49 33.21 -10.19
CA ALA A 387 -8.70 33.11 -11.66
C ALA A 387 -9.26 34.40 -12.28
N ASN A 388 -10.25 35.02 -11.63
CA ASN A 388 -10.84 36.26 -12.14
C ASN A 388 -9.83 37.43 -12.11
N PHE A 389 -9.05 37.53 -11.03
CA PHE A 389 -7.99 38.54 -10.92
C PHE A 389 -6.93 38.32 -12.00
N MET A 390 -6.40 37.11 -12.17
CA MET A 390 -5.40 36.80 -13.16
C MET A 390 -5.90 37.02 -14.58
N ARG A 391 -7.15 36.61 -14.90
CA ARG A 391 -7.79 36.87 -16.18
C ARG A 391 -7.82 38.37 -16.47
N GLY A 392 -8.28 39.18 -15.55
CA GLY A 392 -8.33 40.64 -15.67
C GLY A 392 -6.94 41.24 -15.95
N ARG A 393 -5.93 40.85 -15.19
CA ARG A 393 -4.54 41.33 -15.35
C ARG A 393 -3.96 40.93 -16.70
N LEU A 394 -4.13 39.68 -17.12
CA LEU A 394 -3.64 39.20 -18.42
C LEU A 394 -4.27 39.94 -19.60
N LEU A 395 -5.60 40.11 -19.59
CA LEU A 395 -6.31 40.87 -20.62
C LEU A 395 -5.89 42.34 -20.66
N MET A 396 -5.72 42.98 -19.52
CA MET A 396 -5.22 44.38 -19.44
C MET A 396 -3.83 44.55 -20.01
N HIS A 397 -2.99 43.51 -19.94
CA HIS A 397 -1.62 43.51 -20.47
C HIS A 397 -1.52 42.95 -21.89
N GLY A 398 -2.67 42.72 -22.57
CA GLY A 398 -2.72 42.39 -23.99
C GLY A 398 -2.70 40.92 -24.33
N ALA A 399 -2.93 40.01 -23.37
CA ALA A 399 -3.15 38.59 -23.69
C ALA A 399 -4.40 38.44 -24.55
N HIS A 400 -4.33 37.55 -25.55
CA HIS A 400 -5.46 37.32 -26.44
C HIS A 400 -6.59 36.61 -25.67
N PRO A 401 -7.87 37.04 -25.75
CA PRO A 401 -8.97 36.41 -25.07
C PRO A 401 -9.10 34.90 -25.31
N GLU A 402 -8.79 34.47 -26.53
CA GLU A 402 -8.83 33.07 -26.96
C GLU A 402 -7.53 32.29 -26.61
N THR A 403 -6.62 32.86 -25.80
CA THR A 403 -5.46 32.12 -25.31
C THR A 403 -5.93 30.85 -24.63
N PRO A 404 -5.48 29.65 -25.09
CA PRO A 404 -5.97 28.40 -24.53
C PRO A 404 -5.52 28.22 -23.08
N ILE A 405 -6.41 27.68 -22.27
CA ILE A 405 -6.11 27.24 -20.90
C ILE A 405 -6.73 25.86 -20.73
N SER A 406 -5.99 24.96 -20.10
CA SER A 406 -6.54 23.69 -19.63
C SER A 406 -6.56 23.70 -18.11
N VAL A 407 -7.74 23.54 -17.51
CA VAL A 407 -7.89 23.29 -16.09
C VAL A 407 -7.78 21.78 -15.88
N VAL A 408 -6.80 21.34 -15.12
CA VAL A 408 -6.63 19.92 -14.74
C VAL A 408 -6.90 19.78 -13.27
N GLU A 409 -8.07 19.26 -12.94
CA GLU A 409 -8.50 18.96 -11.58
C GLU A 409 -8.13 17.53 -11.22
N ASN A 410 -7.68 17.30 -9.99
CA ASN A 410 -7.31 16.00 -9.46
C ASN A 410 -6.34 15.22 -10.37
N ALA A 411 -5.32 15.91 -10.87
CA ALA A 411 -4.36 15.33 -11.83
C ALA A 411 -3.83 13.97 -11.35
N SER A 412 -3.86 12.95 -12.23
CA SER A 412 -3.49 11.54 -12.00
C SER A 412 -4.37 10.75 -11.03
N ARG A 413 -5.45 11.30 -10.52
CA ARG A 413 -6.37 10.57 -9.65
C ARG A 413 -7.51 9.93 -10.44
N PRO A 414 -8.22 8.93 -9.90
CA PRO A 414 -9.34 8.28 -10.59
C PRO A 414 -10.48 9.24 -10.99
N ASP A 415 -10.66 10.31 -10.22
CA ASP A 415 -11.65 11.38 -10.42
C ASP A 415 -11.08 12.60 -11.17
N GLN A 416 -9.98 12.43 -11.89
CA GLN A 416 -9.39 13.48 -12.71
C GLN A 416 -10.37 14.03 -13.73
N ARG A 417 -10.40 15.37 -13.87
CA ARG A 417 -11.13 16.07 -14.94
C ARG A 417 -10.21 17.03 -15.68
N ILE A 418 -10.32 17.02 -17.01
CA ILE A 418 -9.63 17.96 -17.88
C ILE A 418 -10.69 18.84 -18.51
N ILE A 419 -10.62 20.15 -18.26
CA ILE A 419 -11.56 21.15 -18.75
C ILE A 419 -10.80 22.12 -19.65
N PRO A 420 -10.84 21.93 -20.98
CA PRO A 420 -10.28 22.88 -21.94
C PRO A 420 -11.13 24.13 -21.97
N THR A 421 -10.46 25.28 -21.94
CA THR A 421 -11.14 26.59 -21.99
C THR A 421 -10.23 27.64 -22.62
N THR A 422 -10.67 28.89 -22.66
CA THR A 422 -9.87 30.03 -23.06
C THR A 422 -9.74 31.03 -21.90
N LEU A 423 -8.82 31.98 -22.04
CA LEU A 423 -8.62 33.01 -21.02
C LEU A 423 -9.95 33.77 -20.74
N LEU A 424 -10.74 34.04 -21.77
CA LEU A 424 -12.02 34.72 -21.62
C LEU A 424 -13.01 33.95 -20.74
N HIS A 425 -13.11 32.64 -20.95
CA HIS A 425 -14.07 31.74 -20.29
C HIS A 425 -13.52 31.00 -19.08
N LEU A 426 -12.34 31.40 -18.57
CA LEU A 426 -11.68 30.72 -17.46
C LEU A 426 -12.56 30.64 -16.20
N GLN A 427 -13.31 31.72 -15.89
CA GLN A 427 -14.16 31.75 -14.71
C GLN A 427 -15.31 30.75 -14.81
N ASP A 428 -15.92 30.65 -15.96
CA ASP A 428 -17.05 29.73 -16.20
C ASP A 428 -16.59 28.28 -16.09
N ALA A 429 -15.39 27.97 -16.59
CA ALA A 429 -14.78 26.64 -16.52
C ALA A 429 -14.44 26.18 -15.09
N LEU A 430 -14.39 27.10 -14.12
CA LEU A 430 -14.05 26.81 -12.74
C LEU A 430 -15.27 26.67 -11.81
N VAL A 431 -16.49 26.90 -12.29
CA VAL A 431 -17.71 26.88 -11.46
C VAL A 431 -17.89 25.54 -10.76
N ASP A 432 -17.72 24.44 -11.48
CA ASP A 432 -17.91 23.06 -10.97
C ASP A 432 -16.60 22.37 -10.57
N VAL A 433 -15.52 23.12 -10.39
CA VAL A 433 -14.22 22.58 -9.95
C VAL A 433 -14.16 22.62 -8.42
N GLU A 434 -14.26 21.47 -7.78
CA GLU A 434 -14.23 21.37 -6.32
C GLU A 434 -12.84 20.99 -5.79
N GLY A 435 -12.15 20.09 -6.48
CA GLY A 435 -10.84 19.55 -6.10
C GLY A 435 -9.66 20.50 -6.33
N PRO A 436 -8.46 20.06 -5.97
CA PRO A 436 -7.23 20.76 -6.29
C PRO A 436 -7.01 20.76 -7.81
N ALA A 437 -6.71 21.93 -8.35
CA ALA A 437 -6.53 22.10 -9.79
C ALA A 437 -5.26 22.89 -10.12
N VAL A 438 -4.61 22.51 -11.22
CA VAL A 438 -3.55 23.27 -11.87
C VAL A 438 -4.09 23.88 -13.16
N LEU A 439 -3.83 25.17 -13.39
CA LEU A 439 -4.22 25.84 -14.64
C LEU A 439 -3.02 25.86 -15.58
N MET A 440 -3.19 25.26 -16.76
CA MET A 440 -2.15 25.16 -17.78
C MET A 440 -2.40 26.25 -18.82
N PHE A 441 -1.87 27.47 -18.56
CA PHE A 441 -2.00 28.64 -19.42
C PHE A 441 -1.17 28.47 -20.71
N GLY A 442 -1.75 28.83 -21.84
CA GLY A 442 -1.11 28.70 -23.17
C GLY A 442 -1.14 27.27 -23.73
N LEU A 443 -1.84 26.33 -23.08
CA LEU A 443 -1.88 24.92 -23.46
C LEU A 443 -3.32 24.43 -23.61
N ALA A 444 -3.57 23.70 -24.72
CA ALA A 444 -4.78 22.94 -24.96
C ALA A 444 -4.46 21.44 -25.07
N PRO A 445 -5.40 20.53 -24.79
CA PRO A 445 -5.21 19.10 -25.00
C PRO A 445 -4.85 18.81 -26.46
N HIS A 446 -3.98 17.83 -26.69
CA HIS A 446 -3.55 17.44 -28.05
C HIS A 446 -4.74 17.08 -28.96
N SER A 447 -5.77 16.44 -28.42
CA SER A 447 -7.01 16.12 -29.15
C SER A 447 -7.78 17.36 -29.65
N ALA A 448 -7.74 18.45 -28.90
CA ALA A 448 -8.39 19.71 -29.28
C ALA A 448 -7.65 20.39 -30.47
N THR A 449 -6.31 20.35 -30.47
CA THR A 449 -5.48 20.88 -31.52
C THR A 449 -5.73 20.16 -32.86
N PHE A 450 -5.96 18.84 -32.86
CA PHE A 450 -6.28 18.05 -34.04
C PHE A 450 -7.68 18.35 -34.62
N LYS A 451 -8.67 18.67 -33.79
CA LYS A 451 -10.01 19.06 -34.24
C LYS A 451 -9.97 20.40 -34.99
N THR A 452 -9.27 21.38 -34.45
CA THR A 452 -9.16 22.72 -35.05
C THR A 452 -8.45 22.70 -36.38
N VAL A 453 -7.42 21.83 -36.56
CA VAL A 453 -6.72 21.67 -37.86
C VAL A 453 -7.56 20.91 -38.89
N LYS A 454 -8.43 19.97 -38.48
CA LYS A 454 -9.34 19.25 -39.38
C LYS A 454 -10.53 20.09 -39.85
N GLU A 455 -10.96 21.08 -39.05
CA GLU A 455 -12.03 22.02 -39.43
C GLU A 455 -11.51 23.18 -40.27
N ALA A 456 -10.18 23.37 -40.31
CA ALA A 456 -9.52 24.42 -41.12
C ALA A 456 -8.96 23.93 -42.44
N LEU A 457 -9.03 22.60 -42.74
CA LEU A 457 -8.73 21.96 -44.02
C LEU A 457 -10.02 21.48 -44.69
#